data_0ffc118c37ba767094b85a10f7a5c838
#
_entry.id   0ffc118c37ba767094b85a10f7a5c838
#
_cell.length_a   1.000
_cell.length_b   1.000
_cell.length_c   1.000
_cell.angle_alpha   90.00
_cell.angle_beta   90.00
_cell.angle_gamma   90.00
#
_symmetry.space_group_name_H-M   'P 1'
#
loop_
_entity.id
_entity.type
_entity.pdbx_description
1 polymer ?
#
loop_
_entity_poly.entity_id
_entity_poly.type
_entity_poly.pdbx_seq_one_letter_code
_entity_poly.pdbx_strand_id
1 'polypeptide(L)'
;MWALVPMRKTKVYNYLAPLADKPFQAYLGKGLHLLGILNWIASQTGPFDRLFVSTYSTSDEFLSGLINLKREGYIKAAVLVADVKAAKKTVILEDIMKQCFDDVILAENHSKVMLIVSGEQLISVVTSQNQTYGGRSESTIVTTMPEIFWQLYDGYMKIVKEGVSMYGIHGKTTGTDNSAIGTINATFRDFRPFGAQE
;
A
#
# COMPACT_ATOMS: atom_id res chain seq x y z
N MET A 1 -5.00 -4.08 -26.15
CA MET A 1 -5.28 -5.29 -25.33
C MET A 1 -4.02 -5.57 -24.55
N TRP A 2 -3.99 -5.25 -23.25
CA TRP A 2 -2.82 -5.40 -22.40
C TRP A 2 -2.82 -6.82 -21.84
N ALA A 3 -1.80 -7.59 -22.13
CA ALA A 3 -1.65 -8.93 -21.60
C ALA A 3 -1.16 -8.85 -20.16
N LEU A 4 -2.05 -9.05 -19.19
CA LEU A 4 -1.67 -9.26 -17.80
C LEU A 4 -0.71 -10.46 -17.72
N VAL A 5 0.50 -10.21 -17.23
CA VAL A 5 1.47 -11.27 -16.95
C VAL A 5 0.81 -12.31 -16.03
N PRO A 6 0.87 -13.61 -16.33
CA PRO A 6 0.21 -14.61 -15.52
C PRO A 6 0.96 -14.80 -14.20
N MET A 7 0.68 -13.93 -13.24
CA MET A 7 0.99 -14.19 -11.84
C MET A 7 0.07 -15.32 -11.38
N ARG A 8 0.57 -16.18 -10.45
CA ARG A 8 -0.21 -17.28 -9.86
C ARG A 8 -1.62 -16.78 -9.58
N LYS A 9 -2.59 -17.28 -10.38
CA LYS A 9 -3.96 -16.81 -10.39
C LYS A 9 -4.62 -17.14 -9.06
N THR A 10 -4.41 -16.29 -8.06
CA THR A 10 -5.34 -16.27 -6.94
C THR A 10 -6.69 -15.91 -7.53
N LYS A 11 -7.61 -16.84 -7.51
CA LYS A 11 -8.97 -16.60 -8.00
C LYS A 11 -9.69 -15.77 -6.94
N VAL A 12 -9.31 -14.48 -6.81
CA VAL A 12 -9.91 -13.53 -5.85
C VAL A 12 -11.42 -13.52 -6.00
N TYR A 13 -11.92 -13.62 -7.23
CA TYR A 13 -13.35 -13.75 -7.56
C TYR A 13 -14.06 -14.96 -6.92
N ASN A 14 -13.32 -15.96 -6.41
CA ASN A 14 -13.92 -17.05 -5.65
C ASN A 14 -14.23 -16.65 -4.20
N TYR A 15 -13.67 -15.55 -3.71
CA TYR A 15 -13.72 -15.11 -2.32
C TYR A 15 -14.37 -13.75 -2.14
N LEU A 16 -14.20 -12.85 -3.10
CA LEU A 16 -14.68 -11.48 -3.08
C LEU A 16 -15.56 -11.20 -4.29
N ALA A 17 -16.71 -10.56 -4.04
CA ALA A 17 -17.59 -10.04 -5.08
C ALA A 17 -17.02 -8.74 -5.69
N PRO A 18 -17.43 -8.32 -6.89
CA PRO A 18 -17.04 -7.03 -7.45
C PRO A 18 -17.23 -5.87 -6.46
N LEU A 19 -16.33 -4.88 -6.51
CA LEU A 19 -16.36 -3.72 -5.61
C LEU A 19 -17.67 -2.92 -5.74
N ALA A 20 -18.20 -2.82 -6.96
CA ALA A 20 -19.46 -2.14 -7.23
C ALA A 20 -20.68 -2.84 -6.57
N ASP A 21 -20.62 -4.16 -6.40
CA ASP A 21 -21.73 -4.94 -5.86
C ASP A 21 -21.73 -4.97 -4.33
N LYS A 22 -20.52 -4.93 -3.73
CA LYS A 22 -20.35 -5.01 -2.28
C LYS A 22 -19.28 -4.02 -1.80
N PRO A 23 -19.69 -2.86 -1.29
CA PRO A 23 -18.75 -1.83 -0.82
C PRO A 23 -18.01 -2.20 0.47
N PHE A 24 -18.47 -3.23 1.19
CA PHE A 24 -17.81 -3.80 2.37
C PHE A 24 -17.81 -5.32 2.29
N GLN A 25 -16.64 -5.93 2.37
CA GLN A 25 -16.47 -7.38 2.28
C GLN A 25 -15.43 -7.85 3.29
N ALA A 26 -15.69 -8.99 3.92
CA ALA A 26 -14.77 -9.64 4.84
C ALA A 26 -14.56 -11.10 4.42
N TYR A 27 -13.33 -11.56 4.54
CA TYR A 27 -12.93 -12.94 4.28
C TYR A 27 -12.05 -13.45 5.41
N LEU A 28 -12.25 -14.69 5.81
CA LEU A 28 -11.38 -15.43 6.73
C LEU A 28 -11.06 -16.80 6.11
N GLY A 29 -9.80 -17.03 5.81
CA GLY A 29 -9.38 -18.31 5.22
C GLY A 29 -8.01 -18.26 4.56
N LYS A 30 -7.74 -19.27 3.72
CA LYS A 30 -6.49 -19.37 2.94
C LYS A 30 -6.74 -18.97 1.49
N GLY A 31 -5.67 -18.57 0.79
CA GLY A 31 -5.70 -18.41 -0.68
C GLY A 31 -5.91 -16.98 -1.17
N LEU A 32 -6.25 -16.00 -0.34
CA LEU A 32 -6.16 -14.60 -0.70
C LEU A 32 -4.73 -14.09 -0.47
N HIS A 33 -4.14 -13.50 -1.51
CA HIS A 33 -2.83 -12.86 -1.44
C HIS A 33 -2.95 -11.39 -1.77
N LEU A 34 -2.24 -10.54 -1.03
CA LEU A 34 -2.31 -9.09 -1.16
C LEU A 34 -2.03 -8.61 -2.59
N LEU A 35 -1.05 -9.21 -3.26
CA LEU A 35 -0.76 -8.88 -4.66
C LEU A 35 -1.90 -9.29 -5.60
N GLY A 36 -2.55 -10.43 -5.33
CA GLY A 36 -3.76 -10.83 -6.06
C GLY A 36 -4.91 -9.85 -5.84
N ILE A 37 -5.07 -9.35 -4.62
CA ILE A 37 -6.08 -8.34 -4.28
C ILE A 37 -5.77 -7.02 -5.02
N LEU A 38 -4.52 -6.56 -5.07
CA LEU A 38 -4.14 -5.36 -5.83
C LEU A 38 -4.47 -5.51 -7.32
N ASN A 39 -4.09 -6.63 -7.94
CA ASN A 39 -4.44 -6.91 -9.34
C ASN A 39 -5.95 -6.94 -9.57
N TRP A 40 -6.70 -7.55 -8.64
CA TRP A 40 -8.15 -7.64 -8.71
C TRP A 40 -8.80 -6.25 -8.58
N ILE A 41 -8.31 -5.38 -7.68
CA ILE A 41 -8.77 -4.00 -7.56
C ILE A 41 -8.45 -3.24 -8.86
N ALA A 42 -7.20 -3.30 -9.34
CA ALA A 42 -6.79 -2.61 -10.56
C ALA A 42 -7.62 -3.02 -11.79
N SER A 43 -8.04 -4.28 -11.86
CA SER A 43 -8.90 -4.76 -12.96
C SER A 43 -10.31 -4.14 -12.95
N GLN A 44 -10.76 -3.59 -11.83
CA GLN A 44 -12.08 -2.99 -11.67
C GLN A 44 -12.05 -1.46 -11.68
N THR A 45 -10.99 -0.86 -11.18
CA THR A 45 -10.90 0.59 -10.97
C THR A 45 -9.95 1.28 -11.96
N GLY A 46 -9.11 0.50 -12.64
CA GLY A 46 -8.00 1.04 -13.44
C GLY A 46 -6.77 1.40 -12.59
N PRO A 47 -5.90 2.28 -13.10
CA PRO A 47 -4.66 2.62 -12.42
C PRO A 47 -4.88 3.35 -11.09
N PHE A 48 -4.00 3.05 -10.14
CA PHE A 48 -3.95 3.73 -8.84
C PHE A 48 -3.15 5.04 -8.95
N ASP A 49 -3.78 6.14 -8.59
CA ASP A 49 -3.09 7.42 -8.48
C ASP A 49 -2.15 7.40 -7.27
N ARG A 50 -2.59 6.73 -6.19
CA ARG A 50 -1.83 6.60 -4.95
C ARG A 50 -2.04 5.22 -4.32
N LEU A 51 -0.97 4.65 -3.81
CA LEU A 51 -0.97 3.43 -3.02
C LEU A 51 -0.19 3.68 -1.71
N PHE A 52 -0.87 3.60 -0.59
CA PHE A 52 -0.26 3.65 0.74
C PHE A 52 -0.24 2.24 1.32
N VAL A 53 0.92 1.80 1.72
CA VAL A 53 1.14 0.45 2.22
C VAL A 53 1.69 0.51 3.63
N SER A 54 1.09 -0.24 4.54
CA SER A 54 1.60 -0.45 5.88
C SER A 54 1.76 -1.95 6.12
N THR A 55 2.94 -2.39 6.56
CA THR A 55 3.21 -3.80 6.83
C THR A 55 4.30 -3.98 7.88
N TYR A 56 4.29 -5.11 8.60
CA TYR A 56 5.42 -5.48 9.43
C TYR A 56 6.62 -5.91 8.57
N SER A 57 6.40 -6.71 7.52
CA SER A 57 7.45 -7.20 6.62
C SER A 57 6.93 -7.46 5.22
N THR A 58 7.82 -7.44 4.25
CA THR A 58 7.53 -7.71 2.83
C THR A 58 8.39 -8.86 2.30
N SER A 59 8.10 -9.35 1.10
CA SER A 59 8.86 -10.39 0.40
C SER A 59 9.26 -9.94 -1.00
N ASP A 60 10.31 -10.57 -1.53
CA ASP A 60 10.79 -10.33 -2.88
C ASP A 60 9.71 -10.62 -3.93
N GLU A 61 8.86 -11.64 -3.69
CA GLU A 61 7.73 -11.95 -4.58
C GLU A 61 6.71 -10.81 -4.64
N PHE A 62 6.34 -10.24 -3.47
CA PHE A 62 5.43 -9.10 -3.41
C PHE A 62 6.04 -7.87 -4.10
N LEU A 63 7.31 -7.56 -3.80
CA LEU A 63 8.01 -6.41 -4.41
C LEU A 63 8.15 -6.58 -5.92
N SER A 64 8.53 -7.76 -6.41
CA SER A 64 8.62 -8.05 -7.84
C SER A 64 7.29 -7.85 -8.56
N GLY A 65 6.20 -8.29 -7.92
CA GLY A 65 4.86 -8.05 -8.46
C GLY A 65 4.46 -6.59 -8.46
N LEU A 66 4.86 -5.83 -7.44
CA LEU A 66 4.59 -4.39 -7.36
C LEU A 66 5.37 -3.60 -8.44
N ILE A 67 6.64 -3.99 -8.69
CA ILE A 67 7.44 -3.44 -9.79
C ILE A 67 6.71 -3.64 -11.12
N ASN A 68 6.20 -4.83 -11.38
CA ASN A 68 5.48 -5.10 -12.62
C ASN A 68 4.25 -4.20 -12.76
N LEU A 69 3.43 -4.07 -11.70
CA LEU A 69 2.27 -3.17 -11.71
C LEU A 69 2.68 -1.70 -11.95
N LYS A 70 3.78 -1.24 -11.35
CA LYS A 70 4.29 0.13 -11.55
C LYS A 70 4.81 0.32 -12.97
N ARG A 71 5.56 -0.64 -13.52
CA ARG A 71 6.08 -0.60 -14.91
C ARG A 71 4.97 -0.67 -15.96
N GLU A 72 3.89 -1.36 -15.68
CA GLU A 72 2.70 -1.44 -16.54
C GLU A 72 1.79 -0.20 -16.38
N GLY A 73 2.15 0.76 -15.51
CA GLY A 73 1.40 2.00 -15.32
C GLY A 73 0.17 1.87 -14.42
N TYR A 74 0.00 0.73 -13.74
CA TYR A 74 -1.11 0.56 -12.78
C TYR A 74 -0.89 1.27 -11.45
N ILE A 75 0.33 1.65 -11.10
CA ILE A 75 0.64 2.39 -9.88
C ILE A 75 1.44 3.64 -10.25
N LYS A 76 0.89 4.83 -10.02
CA LYS A 76 1.56 6.10 -10.30
C LYS A 76 2.50 6.51 -9.15
N ALA A 77 2.00 6.41 -7.91
CA ALA A 77 2.79 6.74 -6.72
C ALA A 77 2.49 5.76 -5.59
N ALA A 78 3.52 5.38 -4.83
CA ALA A 78 3.39 4.46 -3.70
C ALA A 78 4.32 4.85 -2.54
N VAL A 79 3.83 4.72 -1.30
CA VAL A 79 4.61 4.92 -0.07
C VAL A 79 4.43 3.71 0.84
N LEU A 80 5.53 3.25 1.41
CA LEU A 80 5.56 2.14 2.36
C LEU A 80 5.86 2.63 3.78
N VAL A 81 5.09 2.17 4.75
CA VAL A 81 5.46 2.16 6.17
C VAL A 81 5.81 0.73 6.56
N ALA A 82 7.06 0.48 6.95
CA ALA A 82 7.54 -0.81 7.40
C ALA A 82 7.96 -0.75 8.88
N ASP A 83 7.90 -1.90 9.57
CA ASP A 83 8.33 -1.97 10.97
C ASP A 83 9.85 -1.81 11.10
N VAL A 84 10.30 -1.07 12.11
CA VAL A 84 11.74 -0.87 12.41
C VAL A 84 12.47 -2.18 12.67
N LYS A 85 11.79 -3.21 13.21
CA LYS A 85 12.39 -4.54 13.43
C LYS A 85 12.70 -5.26 12.11
N ALA A 86 12.02 -4.89 11.03
CA ALA A 86 12.31 -5.38 9.68
C ALA A 86 13.37 -4.55 8.95
N ALA A 87 13.93 -3.50 9.55
CA ALA A 87 14.85 -2.55 8.92
C ALA A 87 16.04 -3.22 8.23
N LYS A 88 16.67 -4.23 8.87
CA LYS A 88 17.80 -4.97 8.27
C LYS A 88 17.43 -5.58 6.91
N LYS A 89 16.27 -6.23 6.83
CA LYS A 89 15.76 -6.82 5.58
C LYS A 89 15.38 -5.74 4.57
N THR A 90 14.78 -4.66 5.04
CA THR A 90 14.37 -3.52 4.21
C THR A 90 15.57 -2.85 3.56
N VAL A 91 16.67 -2.66 4.31
CA VAL A 91 17.94 -2.12 3.78
C VAL A 91 18.57 -3.04 2.75
N ILE A 92 18.59 -4.37 2.97
CA ILE A 92 19.09 -5.33 1.99
C ILE A 92 18.33 -5.25 0.67
N LEU A 93 17.04 -4.92 0.73
CA LEU A 93 16.14 -4.82 -0.44
C LEU A 93 16.01 -3.37 -0.95
N GLU A 94 16.85 -2.44 -0.52
CA GLU A 94 16.71 -1.00 -0.80
C GLU A 94 16.56 -0.70 -2.30
N ASP A 95 17.40 -1.29 -3.16
CA ASP A 95 17.34 -1.05 -4.60
C ASP A 95 16.04 -1.55 -5.24
N ILE A 96 15.47 -2.64 -4.70
CA ILE A 96 14.17 -3.16 -5.11
C ILE A 96 13.06 -2.24 -4.57
N MET A 97 13.18 -1.80 -3.32
CA MET A 97 12.23 -0.89 -2.69
C MET A 97 12.12 0.45 -3.43
N LYS A 98 13.24 1.02 -3.89
CA LYS A 98 13.27 2.25 -4.70
C LYS A 98 12.53 2.13 -6.03
N GLN A 99 12.45 0.92 -6.59
CA GLN A 99 11.66 0.68 -7.80
C GLN A 99 10.16 0.56 -7.51
N CYS A 100 9.79 0.16 -6.28
CA CYS A 100 8.41 -0.03 -5.86
C CYS A 100 7.79 1.26 -5.30
N PHE A 101 8.51 1.95 -4.41
CA PHE A 101 8.00 3.02 -3.57
C PHE A 101 8.77 4.31 -3.78
N ASP A 102 8.05 5.41 -3.77
CA ASP A 102 8.60 6.76 -3.86
C ASP A 102 9.21 7.19 -2.50
N ASP A 103 8.72 6.60 -1.39
CA ASP A 103 9.37 6.66 -0.08
C ASP A 103 9.09 5.39 0.74
N VAL A 104 10.01 5.10 1.65
CA VAL A 104 9.91 4.01 2.64
C VAL A 104 10.17 4.58 4.03
N ILE A 105 9.17 4.51 4.88
CA ILE A 105 9.20 5.00 6.26
C ILE A 105 9.39 3.82 7.21
N LEU A 106 10.37 3.91 8.08
CA LEU A 106 10.58 2.96 9.17
C LEU A 106 9.95 3.53 10.44
N ALA A 107 9.03 2.80 11.03
CA ALA A 107 8.33 3.19 12.25
C ALA A 107 8.04 1.96 13.12
N GLU A 108 7.65 2.15 14.38
CA GLU A 108 7.06 1.07 15.19
C GLU A 108 5.67 0.75 14.62
N ASN A 109 5.59 -0.32 13.80
CA ASN A 109 4.40 -0.61 13.04
C ASN A 109 4.13 -2.11 12.91
N HIS A 110 2.97 -2.54 13.37
CA HIS A 110 2.51 -3.93 13.16
C HIS A 110 1.22 -4.00 12.34
N SER A 111 0.75 -2.88 11.80
CA SER A 111 -0.45 -2.85 10.96
C SER A 111 -0.18 -3.49 9.58
N LYS A 112 -1.23 -3.97 8.94
CA LYS A 112 -1.20 -4.49 7.58
C LYS A 112 -2.41 -3.89 6.85
N VAL A 113 -2.14 -2.75 6.23
CA VAL A 113 -3.15 -1.93 5.58
C VAL A 113 -2.65 -1.50 4.21
N MET A 114 -3.53 -1.50 3.23
CA MET A 114 -3.31 -0.82 1.97
C MET A 114 -4.47 0.16 1.74
N LEU A 115 -4.12 1.40 1.42
CA LEU A 115 -5.08 2.43 1.03
C LEU A 115 -4.80 2.81 -0.40
N ILE A 116 -5.83 2.78 -1.23
CA ILE A 116 -5.73 2.94 -2.68
C ILE A 116 -6.64 4.08 -3.10
N VAL A 117 -6.09 4.98 -3.89
CA VAL A 117 -6.82 6.04 -4.59
C VAL A 117 -6.75 5.74 -6.08
N SER A 118 -7.90 5.61 -6.73
CA SER A 118 -8.02 5.38 -8.17
C SER A 118 -9.14 6.28 -8.72
N GLY A 119 -8.77 7.41 -9.32
CA GLY A 119 -9.72 8.47 -9.63
C GLY A 119 -10.45 8.95 -8.39
N GLU A 120 -11.78 8.88 -8.39
CA GLU A 120 -12.62 9.24 -7.24
C GLU A 120 -12.83 8.08 -6.25
N GLN A 121 -12.34 6.89 -6.56
CA GLN A 121 -12.54 5.71 -5.72
C GLN A 121 -11.48 5.64 -4.62
N LEU A 122 -11.95 5.45 -3.39
CA LEU A 122 -11.16 5.26 -2.19
C LEU A 122 -11.35 3.82 -1.70
N ILE A 123 -10.28 3.03 -1.71
CA ILE A 123 -10.37 1.62 -1.34
C ILE A 123 -9.42 1.34 -0.17
N SER A 124 -9.92 0.66 0.83
CA SER A 124 -9.15 0.22 1.99
C SER A 124 -9.08 -1.31 2.03
N VAL A 125 -7.89 -1.84 2.24
CA VAL A 125 -7.66 -3.25 2.50
C VAL A 125 -6.99 -3.37 3.86
N VAL A 126 -7.66 -4.02 4.80
CA VAL A 126 -7.12 -4.33 6.14
C VAL A 126 -6.99 -5.83 6.26
N THR A 127 -5.82 -6.31 6.67
CA THR A 127 -5.58 -7.75 6.72
C THR A 127 -4.69 -8.14 7.90
N SER A 128 -4.72 -9.41 8.30
CA SER A 128 -3.74 -9.98 9.21
C SER A 128 -2.46 -10.44 8.50
N GLN A 129 -2.50 -10.54 7.16
CA GLN A 129 -1.40 -11.03 6.33
C GLN A 129 -0.31 -9.97 6.16
N ASN A 130 0.94 -10.34 6.43
CA ASN A 130 2.08 -9.57 5.94
C ASN A 130 2.17 -9.68 4.41
N GLN A 131 2.97 -8.82 3.79
CA GLN A 131 3.27 -8.88 2.35
C GLN A 131 4.22 -10.05 2.02
N THR A 132 3.94 -11.20 2.62
CA THR A 132 4.69 -12.44 2.44
C THR A 132 3.72 -13.54 2.07
N TYR A 133 4.18 -14.54 1.30
CA TYR A 133 3.36 -15.70 1.03
C TYR A 133 3.24 -16.54 2.30
N GLY A 134 2.02 -16.77 2.78
CA GLY A 134 1.73 -17.62 3.93
C GLY A 134 0.63 -18.63 3.62
N GLY A 135 0.85 -19.92 3.92
CA GLY A 135 -0.17 -20.97 3.83
C GLY A 135 -1.17 -20.98 4.99
N ARG A 136 -1.22 -19.89 5.77
CA ARG A 136 -2.08 -19.76 6.95
C ARG A 136 -3.46 -19.19 6.58
N SER A 137 -4.43 -19.38 7.46
CA SER A 137 -5.69 -18.67 7.37
C SER A 137 -5.47 -17.23 7.85
N GLU A 138 -5.92 -16.29 7.06
CA GLU A 138 -5.78 -14.85 7.29
C GLU A 138 -7.16 -14.18 7.20
N SER A 139 -7.35 -13.12 7.96
CA SER A 139 -8.51 -12.25 7.83
C SER A 139 -8.20 -11.13 6.85
N THR A 140 -9.16 -10.77 6.02
CA THR A 140 -9.04 -9.65 5.09
C THR A 140 -10.38 -8.93 4.99
N ILE A 141 -10.35 -7.62 5.11
CA ILE A 141 -11.47 -6.72 4.85
C ILE A 141 -11.10 -5.86 3.65
N VAL A 142 -12.01 -5.75 2.69
CA VAL A 142 -11.92 -4.80 1.58
C VAL A 142 -13.15 -3.92 1.62
N THR A 143 -12.96 -2.61 1.55
CA THR A 143 -14.07 -1.66 1.56
C THR A 143 -13.80 -0.45 0.68
N THR A 144 -14.87 0.08 0.08
CA THR A 144 -14.87 1.34 -0.69
C THR A 144 -15.56 2.48 0.08
N MET A 145 -15.78 2.32 1.37
CA MET A 145 -16.42 3.33 2.24
C MET A 145 -15.44 4.47 2.53
N PRO A 146 -15.71 5.71 2.09
CA PRO A 146 -14.76 6.82 2.22
C PRO A 146 -14.42 7.17 3.67
N GLU A 147 -15.39 7.07 4.58
CA GLU A 147 -15.19 7.35 5.99
C GLU A 147 -14.17 6.41 6.64
N ILE A 148 -14.15 5.12 6.25
CA ILE A 148 -13.17 4.15 6.72
C ILE A 148 -11.79 4.47 6.13
N PHE A 149 -11.74 4.83 4.84
CA PHE A 149 -10.50 5.21 4.19
C PHE A 149 -9.85 6.38 4.92
N TRP A 150 -10.59 7.44 5.21
CA TRP A 150 -10.02 8.65 5.84
C TRP A 150 -9.58 8.40 7.28
N GLN A 151 -10.33 7.61 8.06
CA GLN A 151 -9.91 7.23 9.41
C GLN A 151 -8.58 6.45 9.40
N LEU A 152 -8.43 5.49 8.48
CA LEU A 152 -7.21 4.72 8.32
C LEU A 152 -6.07 5.58 7.77
N TYR A 153 -6.35 6.49 6.85
CA TYR A 153 -5.37 7.42 6.29
C TYR A 153 -4.81 8.37 7.35
N ASP A 154 -5.66 8.92 8.21
CA ASP A 154 -5.23 9.77 9.33
C ASP A 154 -4.33 9.00 10.31
N GLY A 155 -4.67 7.74 10.59
CA GLY A 155 -3.83 6.85 11.39
C GLY A 155 -2.48 6.55 10.69
N TYR A 156 -2.51 6.26 9.40
CA TYR A 156 -1.32 6.03 8.59
C TYR A 156 -0.39 7.26 8.60
N MET A 157 -0.94 8.46 8.43
CA MET A 157 -0.16 9.70 8.42
C MET A 157 0.44 10.06 9.79
N LYS A 158 -0.18 9.64 10.90
CA LYS A 158 0.43 9.75 12.24
C LYS A 158 1.68 8.87 12.32
N ILE A 159 1.59 7.62 11.87
CA ILE A 159 2.76 6.70 11.86
C ILE A 159 3.87 7.26 10.95
N VAL A 160 3.53 7.81 9.78
CA VAL A 160 4.51 8.46 8.88
C VAL A 160 5.24 9.61 9.57
N LYS A 161 4.53 10.45 10.34
CA LYS A 161 5.11 11.58 11.06
C LYS A 161 6.08 11.16 12.19
N GLU A 162 5.83 10.00 12.78
CA GLU A 162 6.65 9.43 13.87
C GLU A 162 7.82 8.60 13.34
N GLY A 163 7.76 8.21 12.08
CA GLY A 163 8.75 7.35 11.42
C GLY A 163 9.92 8.12 10.81
N VAL A 164 10.88 7.37 10.30
CA VAL A 164 12.09 7.88 9.63
C VAL A 164 12.11 7.42 8.19
N SER A 165 12.23 8.36 7.24
CA SER A 165 12.39 8.05 5.82
C SER A 165 13.74 7.37 5.57
N MET A 166 13.73 6.23 4.89
CA MET A 166 14.97 5.55 4.48
C MET A 166 15.72 6.35 3.42
N TYR A 167 15.03 7.05 2.55
CA TYR A 167 15.65 7.78 1.45
C TYR A 167 16.24 9.12 1.90
N GLY A 168 15.75 9.68 3.01
CA GLY A 168 16.33 10.85 3.66
C GLY A 168 17.63 10.58 4.42
N ILE A 169 17.90 9.31 4.81
CA ILE A 169 19.11 8.94 5.55
C ILE A 169 20.37 8.99 4.67
N HIS A 170 20.25 8.76 3.38
CA HIS A 170 21.36 8.77 2.44
C HIS A 170 21.67 10.14 1.83
N GLY A 171 20.78 11.12 1.97
CA GLY A 171 21.07 12.52 1.72
C GLY A 171 21.77 13.10 2.94
N LYS A 172 23.13 13.14 2.96
CA LYS A 172 23.87 13.93 3.95
C LYS A 172 23.40 15.37 3.89
N THR A 173 22.47 15.73 4.73
CA THR A 173 22.25 17.12 5.13
C THR A 173 22.51 17.22 6.61
N THR A 174 23.68 17.73 6.94
CA THR A 174 23.95 18.43 8.21
C THR A 174 23.04 19.67 8.23
N GLY A 175 21.85 19.52 8.74
CA GLY A 175 20.89 20.61 8.88
C GLY A 175 19.55 20.08 9.31
N THR A 176 18.95 20.72 10.27
CA THR A 176 17.61 20.53 10.79
C THR A 176 16.57 20.84 9.70
N ASP A 177 16.52 20.04 8.63
CA ASP A 177 15.64 20.28 7.52
C ASP A 177 14.62 19.12 7.40
N ASN A 178 13.40 19.40 7.82
CA ASN A 178 12.22 18.56 7.67
C ASN A 178 11.76 18.45 6.18
N SER A 179 12.67 18.60 5.21
CA SER A 179 12.35 18.70 3.78
C SER A 179 11.83 17.40 3.18
N ALA A 180 12.28 16.24 3.65
CA ALA A 180 11.77 14.95 3.16
C ALA A 180 10.29 14.76 3.57
N ILE A 181 9.94 15.11 4.82
CA ILE A 181 8.53 15.16 5.27
C ILE A 181 7.79 16.28 4.51
N GLY A 182 8.47 17.37 4.15
CA GLY A 182 7.96 18.45 3.32
C GLY A 182 7.56 17.98 1.92
N THR A 183 8.37 17.16 1.27
CA THR A 183 8.11 16.64 -0.08
C THR A 183 6.96 15.63 -0.08
N ILE A 184 6.90 14.72 0.91
CA ILE A 184 5.75 13.83 1.11
C ILE A 184 4.50 14.68 1.37
N ASN A 185 4.58 15.67 2.25
CA ASN A 185 3.47 16.57 2.56
C ASN A 185 3.05 17.42 1.36
N ALA A 186 3.96 17.92 0.52
CA ALA A 186 3.60 18.70 -0.66
C ALA A 186 2.88 17.83 -1.70
N THR A 187 3.35 16.61 -1.95
CA THR A 187 2.72 15.67 -2.90
C THR A 187 1.38 15.14 -2.38
N PHE A 188 1.16 15.14 -1.06
CA PHE A 188 -0.01 14.52 -0.42
C PHE A 188 -0.93 15.52 0.30
N ARG A 189 -0.49 16.78 0.57
CA ARG A 189 -1.32 17.82 1.21
C ARG A 189 -2.46 18.32 0.33
N ASP A 190 -2.29 18.30 -0.98
CA ASP A 190 -3.31 18.76 -1.92
C ASP A 190 -4.42 17.73 -2.15
N PHE A 191 -4.33 16.57 -1.48
CA PHE A 191 -5.31 15.50 -1.61
C PHE A 191 -6.31 15.52 -0.44
N ARG A 192 -7.01 16.64 -0.22
CA ARG A 192 -8.31 16.61 0.45
C ARG A 192 -9.38 16.68 -0.63
N PRO A 193 -10.19 15.65 -0.85
CA PRO A 193 -11.33 15.77 -1.73
C PRO A 193 -12.30 16.80 -1.16
N PHE A 194 -12.91 17.55 -2.05
CA PHE A 194 -14.01 18.44 -1.77
C PHE A 194 -15.05 17.74 -0.87
N GLY A 195 -15.29 18.26 0.33
CA GLY A 195 -16.39 17.83 1.19
C GLY A 195 -16.05 17.34 2.60
N ALA A 196 -14.81 17.34 3.06
CA ALA A 196 -14.52 17.16 4.48
C ALA A 196 -14.85 18.49 5.21
N GLN A 197 -16.06 18.62 5.75
CA GLN A 197 -16.42 19.68 6.70
C GLN A 197 -15.62 19.48 7.99
N GLU A 198 -15.13 20.61 8.54
CA GLU A 198 -14.48 20.70 9.86
C GLU A 198 -15.37 20.20 11.00
#